data_d9633a82d7fe3e6bbc7ac53da08373e3
#
_entry.id   d9633a82d7fe3e6bbc7ac53da08373e3
#
_cell.length_a   1.000
_cell.length_b   1.000
_cell.length_c   1.000
_cell.angle_alpha   90.00
_cell.angle_beta   90.00
_cell.angle_gamma   90.00
#
_symmetry.space_group_name_H-M   'P 1'
#
loop_
_entity.id
_entity.type
_entity.pdbx_description
1 polymer ?
#
loop_
_entity_poly.entity_id
_entity_poly.type
_entity_poly.pdbx_seq_one_letter_code
_entity_poly.pdbx_strand_id
1 'polypeptide(L)'
;MPEATLHADDPLPPSPAGSQIARIRLGIGLLQGGTLYFLYRAAKDLIWPATDPLLFAPLLLVSFFIPVLLMSALGHLPGKRLWRWMLLATVIAAGLAFHDTWRNIGAPVSADYGGNLPKAPYPSPLLWLFGAVGFYIAHSLVLASATEQRTIASYASYFDSAWKLLIQIQFSALFVGVFWAVLWLGAAMFKLIQLSFFIDLLKEPWFAIPVTAFAFACALHLTDVRPAIVQGIRNLLLVLLSWILPVAVLIIGAFLASMPFTGMEHLWATRHASALLLSAAAVLVILINTAFQNGAIADQVARVLRVSARLACGLLLPLVAVATYALGLRVGEYGWTTDRIIAACCLGVAGCYALGYAWAASRRSGWLAPIANVNIATAFIILAVLLALFSPVLDPARISVADQMTRLEHGQQRADNFDFDYLRFEGKRYGSAALEQLKSTTQGRDAALLQIKAAQSLEKTSPRERADVRPTLADLRTNLKFWPQDKQLPESFLTQDWRKETNPWRLPDCFRNRATVCDVYAIQSDAEPKTSLLVVGQDRDRAQAALFAQGPDTRWRLAAVLPPDFAKCAVFRDKLRSGEFALVPPNLKDLEIAGRRIRFLPVDDPGAHCPRAKN
;
A
#
# COMPACT_ATOMS: atom_id res chain seq x y z
N MET A 1 -22.60 4.80 66.16
CA MET A 1 -22.14 4.23 64.89
C MET A 1 -22.69 5.11 63.78
N PRO A 2 -21.88 5.87 63.01
CA PRO A 2 -22.39 6.65 61.90
C PRO A 2 -22.63 5.74 60.71
N GLU A 3 -23.84 5.76 60.16
CA GLU A 3 -24.20 5.17 58.89
C GLU A 3 -23.40 5.86 57.76
N ALA A 4 -22.59 5.07 57.07
CA ALA A 4 -21.89 5.52 55.87
C ALA A 4 -22.93 5.73 54.76
N THR A 5 -23.25 6.97 54.46
CA THR A 5 -24.00 7.37 53.27
C THR A 5 -23.16 7.05 52.02
N LEU A 6 -23.50 5.97 51.34
CA LEU A 6 -22.99 5.66 50.00
C LEU A 6 -23.42 6.80 49.05
N HIS A 7 -22.46 7.58 48.60
CA HIS A 7 -22.68 8.53 47.51
C HIS A 7 -23.04 7.75 46.22
N ALA A 8 -24.08 8.18 45.53
CA ALA A 8 -24.60 7.54 44.31
C ALA A 8 -23.62 7.51 43.13
N ASP A 9 -22.43 8.10 43.29
CA ASP A 9 -21.36 8.17 42.30
C ASP A 9 -20.16 7.23 42.56
N ASP A 10 -20.19 6.45 43.66
CA ASP A 10 -19.14 5.47 43.90
C ASP A 10 -19.26 4.30 42.91
N PRO A 11 -18.19 3.96 42.16
CA PRO A 11 -18.22 2.85 41.22
C PRO A 11 -18.47 1.56 42.01
N LEU A 12 -19.61 0.93 41.75
CA LEU A 12 -19.93 -0.39 42.30
C LEU A 12 -18.75 -1.36 42.08
N PRO A 13 -18.32 -2.13 43.08
CA PRO A 13 -17.26 -3.11 42.91
C PRO A 13 -17.62 -4.04 41.74
N PRO A 14 -16.65 -4.40 40.87
CA PRO A 14 -16.91 -5.24 39.72
C PRO A 14 -17.54 -6.55 40.17
N SER A 15 -18.63 -6.95 39.51
CA SER A 15 -19.28 -8.24 39.83
C SER A 15 -18.25 -9.39 39.68
N PRO A 16 -18.36 -10.47 40.45
CA PRO A 16 -17.43 -11.61 40.37
C PRO A 16 -17.27 -12.14 38.93
N ALA A 17 -18.34 -12.13 38.16
CA ALA A 17 -18.34 -12.49 36.73
C ALA A 17 -17.51 -11.50 35.87
N GLY A 18 -17.56 -10.19 36.16
CA GLY A 18 -16.77 -9.18 35.45
C GLY A 18 -15.26 -9.33 35.68
N SER A 19 -14.86 -9.67 36.94
CA SER A 19 -13.46 -9.89 37.27
C SER A 19 -12.88 -11.16 36.62
N GLN A 20 -13.67 -12.20 36.44
CA GLN A 20 -13.27 -13.42 35.73
C GLN A 20 -13.07 -13.17 34.25
N ILE A 21 -13.99 -12.46 33.58
CA ILE A 21 -13.86 -12.08 32.17
C ILE A 21 -12.61 -11.22 31.96
N ALA A 22 -12.32 -10.28 32.87
CA ALA A 22 -11.10 -9.48 32.81
C ALA A 22 -9.84 -10.36 32.79
N ARG A 23 -9.70 -11.28 33.72
CA ARG A 23 -8.54 -12.19 33.81
C ARG A 23 -8.39 -13.03 32.55
N ILE A 24 -9.49 -13.55 31.99
CA ILE A 24 -9.49 -14.34 30.78
C ILE A 24 -9.02 -13.47 29.57
N ARG A 25 -9.55 -12.26 29.40
CA ARG A 25 -9.14 -11.34 28.32
C ARG A 25 -7.67 -10.99 28.39
N LEU A 26 -7.15 -10.66 29.58
CA LEU A 26 -5.75 -10.35 29.81
C LEU A 26 -4.85 -11.56 29.54
N GLY A 27 -5.28 -12.75 29.95
CA GLY A 27 -4.59 -14.00 29.66
C GLY A 27 -4.52 -14.30 28.16
N ILE A 28 -5.62 -14.06 27.42
CA ILE A 28 -5.66 -14.19 25.96
C ILE A 28 -4.70 -13.19 25.30
N GLY A 29 -4.67 -11.92 25.76
CA GLY A 29 -3.74 -10.92 25.22
C GLY A 29 -2.27 -11.30 25.42
N LEU A 30 -1.93 -11.82 26.60
CA LEU A 30 -0.58 -12.29 26.90
C LEU A 30 -0.20 -13.51 26.04
N LEU A 31 -1.11 -14.49 25.91
CA LEU A 31 -0.91 -15.67 25.06
C LEU A 31 -0.76 -15.27 23.58
N GLN A 32 -1.59 -14.35 23.10
CA GLN A 32 -1.49 -13.78 21.75
C GLN A 32 -0.10 -13.18 21.52
N GLY A 33 0.34 -12.33 22.44
CA GLY A 33 1.66 -11.69 22.36
C GLY A 33 2.81 -12.70 22.32
N GLY A 34 2.75 -13.73 23.17
CA GLY A 34 3.72 -14.83 23.17
C GLY A 34 3.74 -15.62 21.86
N THR A 35 2.56 -15.94 21.33
CA THR A 35 2.43 -16.66 20.05
C THR A 35 2.96 -15.81 18.88
N LEU A 36 2.62 -14.53 18.83
CA LEU A 36 3.12 -13.60 17.79
C LEU A 36 4.65 -13.41 17.89
N TYR A 37 5.19 -13.35 19.11
CA TYR A 37 6.64 -13.32 19.29
C TYR A 37 7.32 -14.61 18.82
N PHE A 38 6.75 -15.77 19.13
CA PHE A 38 7.26 -17.05 18.62
C PHE A 38 7.27 -17.07 17.08
N LEU A 39 6.18 -16.65 16.43
CA LEU A 39 6.09 -16.57 14.97
C LEU A 39 7.09 -15.55 14.39
N TYR A 40 7.27 -14.41 15.05
CA TYR A 40 8.30 -13.44 14.68
C TYR A 40 9.71 -14.05 14.71
N ARG A 41 10.04 -14.79 15.79
CA ARG A 41 11.33 -15.49 15.91
C ARG A 41 11.49 -16.54 14.81
N ALA A 42 10.45 -17.34 14.58
CA ALA A 42 10.47 -18.35 13.52
C ALA A 42 10.75 -17.71 12.14
N ALA A 43 10.13 -16.58 11.85
CA ALA A 43 10.33 -15.84 10.60
C ALA A 43 11.74 -15.22 10.50
N LYS A 44 12.24 -14.64 11.61
CA LYS A 44 13.56 -13.99 11.65
C LYS A 44 14.69 -15.01 11.50
N ASP A 45 14.59 -16.11 12.23
CA ASP A 45 15.64 -17.13 12.29
C ASP A 45 15.47 -18.22 11.21
N LEU A 46 14.43 -18.11 10.35
CA LEU A 46 14.07 -19.05 9.29
C LEU A 46 13.93 -20.52 9.79
N ILE A 47 13.31 -20.69 10.96
CA ILE A 47 13.02 -21.99 11.56
C ILE A 47 11.53 -22.35 11.42
N TRP A 48 11.20 -23.63 11.65
CA TRP A 48 9.80 -24.05 11.65
C TRP A 48 8.97 -23.24 12.67
N PRO A 49 7.75 -22.77 12.31
CA PRO A 49 6.96 -23.06 11.10
C PRO A 49 7.20 -22.13 9.91
N ALA A 50 8.11 -21.16 9.97
CA ALA A 50 8.34 -20.19 8.89
C ALA A 50 9.02 -20.80 7.66
N THR A 51 9.60 -22.00 7.78
CA THR A 51 10.14 -22.77 6.65
C THR A 51 9.05 -23.36 5.75
N ASP A 52 7.81 -23.47 6.26
CA ASP A 52 6.63 -23.87 5.46
C ASP A 52 5.67 -22.69 5.34
N PRO A 53 5.69 -21.97 4.20
CA PRO A 53 4.84 -20.81 3.96
C PRO A 53 3.34 -21.09 4.06
N LEU A 54 2.92 -22.28 3.61
CA LEU A 54 1.51 -22.67 3.59
C LEU A 54 0.95 -22.93 5.00
N LEU A 55 1.82 -23.24 5.94
CA LEU A 55 1.47 -23.38 7.36
C LEU A 55 1.64 -22.05 8.11
N PHE A 56 2.73 -21.34 7.85
CA PHE A 56 3.09 -20.13 8.58
C PHE A 56 2.06 -19.00 8.42
N ALA A 57 1.64 -18.72 7.18
CA ALA A 57 0.73 -17.62 6.90
C ALA A 57 -0.67 -17.80 7.54
N PRO A 58 -1.31 -19.01 7.48
CA PRO A 58 -2.50 -19.30 8.25
C PRO A 58 -2.32 -19.12 9.77
N LEU A 59 -1.23 -19.65 10.34
CA LEU A 59 -0.95 -19.49 11.76
C LEU A 59 -0.82 -18.02 12.17
N LEU A 60 -0.13 -17.22 11.35
CA LEU A 60 0.05 -15.79 11.59
C LEU A 60 -1.28 -15.04 11.57
N LEU A 61 -2.11 -15.26 10.54
CA LEU A 61 -3.39 -14.57 10.39
C LEU A 61 -4.38 -14.97 11.50
N VAL A 62 -4.45 -16.26 11.83
CA VAL A 62 -5.28 -16.79 12.93
C VAL A 62 -4.81 -16.22 14.28
N SER A 63 -3.51 -16.25 14.56
CA SER A 63 -2.95 -15.72 15.82
C SER A 63 -3.16 -14.23 15.99
N PHE A 64 -3.31 -13.48 14.89
CA PHE A 64 -3.57 -12.06 14.95
C PHE A 64 -5.06 -11.74 15.15
N PHE A 65 -5.96 -12.29 14.32
CA PHE A 65 -7.38 -11.91 14.34
C PHE A 65 -8.20 -12.64 15.39
N ILE A 66 -8.02 -13.95 15.56
CA ILE A 66 -8.94 -14.75 16.38
C ILE A 66 -8.91 -14.38 17.86
N PRO A 67 -7.76 -14.11 18.50
CA PRO A 67 -7.75 -13.66 19.91
C PRO A 67 -8.45 -12.31 20.09
N VAL A 68 -8.33 -11.38 19.13
CA VAL A 68 -9.02 -10.07 19.18
C VAL A 68 -10.53 -10.26 19.12
N LEU A 69 -11.01 -11.08 18.17
CA LEU A 69 -12.45 -11.41 18.05
C LEU A 69 -12.96 -12.12 19.31
N LEU A 70 -12.17 -13.03 19.88
CA LEU A 70 -12.52 -13.76 21.10
C LEU A 70 -12.62 -12.82 22.30
N MET A 71 -11.63 -11.94 22.52
CA MET A 71 -11.66 -10.95 23.60
C MET A 71 -12.87 -10.01 23.49
N SER A 72 -13.22 -9.59 22.29
CA SER A 72 -14.38 -8.74 22.02
C SER A 72 -15.71 -9.47 22.24
N ALA A 73 -15.79 -10.76 21.90
CA ALA A 73 -17.00 -11.57 22.02
C ALA A 73 -17.30 -12.06 23.45
N LEU A 74 -16.26 -12.17 24.30
CA LEU A 74 -16.39 -12.66 25.68
C LEU A 74 -17.34 -11.75 26.50
N GLY A 75 -18.34 -12.37 27.12
CA GLY A 75 -19.39 -11.67 27.87
C GLY A 75 -20.56 -11.20 27.03
N HIS A 76 -20.45 -11.24 25.67
CA HIS A 76 -21.53 -10.83 24.76
C HIS A 76 -22.16 -12.00 24.01
N LEU A 77 -21.39 -13.07 23.75
CA LEU A 77 -21.89 -14.26 23.05
C LEU A 77 -22.10 -15.43 24.04
N PRO A 78 -23.23 -16.17 23.95
CA PRO A 78 -23.41 -17.43 24.66
C PRO A 78 -22.37 -18.46 24.20
N GLY A 79 -21.89 -19.32 25.11
CA GLY A 79 -20.77 -20.24 24.87
C GLY A 79 -20.87 -21.06 23.58
N LYS A 80 -22.06 -21.62 23.25
CA LYS A 80 -22.26 -22.38 21.99
C LYS A 80 -22.12 -21.50 20.72
N ARG A 81 -22.62 -20.24 20.76
CA ARG A 81 -22.49 -19.30 19.63
C ARG A 81 -21.06 -18.79 19.51
N LEU A 82 -20.41 -18.51 20.66
CA LEU A 82 -19.02 -18.10 20.71
C LEU A 82 -18.12 -19.15 20.05
N TRP A 83 -18.23 -20.41 20.45
CA TRP A 83 -17.42 -21.49 19.87
C TRP A 83 -17.63 -21.65 18.37
N ARG A 84 -18.89 -21.67 17.91
CA ARG A 84 -19.17 -21.78 16.46
C ARG A 84 -18.60 -20.61 15.67
N TRP A 85 -18.72 -19.39 16.21
CA TRP A 85 -18.18 -18.21 15.56
C TRP A 85 -16.65 -18.26 15.50
N MET A 86 -15.97 -18.59 16.59
CA MET A 86 -14.50 -18.71 16.61
C MET A 86 -14.00 -19.79 15.64
N LEU A 87 -14.66 -20.94 15.60
CA LEU A 87 -14.31 -22.00 14.66
C LEU A 87 -14.48 -21.55 13.20
N LEU A 88 -15.61 -20.93 12.86
CA LEU A 88 -15.86 -20.42 11.51
C LEU A 88 -14.85 -19.34 11.12
N ALA A 89 -14.59 -18.38 12.00
CA ALA A 89 -13.62 -17.33 11.77
C ALA A 89 -12.19 -17.89 11.58
N THR A 90 -11.81 -18.90 12.37
CA THR A 90 -10.51 -19.59 12.24
C THR A 90 -10.39 -20.28 10.89
N VAL A 91 -11.41 -21.03 10.46
CA VAL A 91 -11.41 -21.72 9.16
C VAL A 91 -11.32 -20.71 8.01
N ILE A 92 -12.08 -19.62 8.09
CA ILE A 92 -12.03 -18.55 7.07
C ILE A 92 -10.63 -17.90 7.06
N ALA A 93 -10.11 -17.47 8.21
CA ALA A 93 -8.79 -16.84 8.29
C ALA A 93 -7.69 -17.76 7.74
N ALA A 94 -7.70 -19.03 8.16
CA ALA A 94 -6.72 -20.01 7.69
C ALA A 94 -6.83 -20.28 6.19
N GLY A 95 -8.05 -20.45 5.68
CA GLY A 95 -8.31 -20.72 4.25
C GLY A 95 -7.90 -19.56 3.35
N LEU A 96 -8.23 -18.32 3.74
CA LEU A 96 -7.84 -17.12 2.99
C LEU A 96 -6.31 -16.93 2.98
N ALA A 97 -5.65 -17.11 4.12
CA ALA A 97 -4.20 -17.01 4.21
C ALA A 97 -3.49 -18.13 3.42
N PHE A 98 -4.01 -19.35 3.48
CA PHE A 98 -3.51 -20.49 2.70
C PHE A 98 -3.59 -20.18 1.20
N HIS A 99 -4.76 -19.76 0.70
CA HIS A 99 -4.95 -19.45 -0.72
C HIS A 99 -4.08 -18.27 -1.16
N ASP A 100 -4.02 -17.19 -0.37
CA ASP A 100 -3.20 -16.02 -0.69
C ASP A 100 -1.70 -16.40 -0.78
N THR A 101 -1.21 -17.22 0.13
CA THR A 101 0.17 -17.70 0.11
C THR A 101 0.40 -18.67 -1.06
N TRP A 102 -0.51 -19.61 -1.28
CA TRP A 102 -0.41 -20.58 -2.37
C TRP A 102 -0.32 -19.92 -3.75
N ARG A 103 -1.11 -18.88 -4.00
CA ARG A 103 -1.05 -18.14 -5.28
C ARG A 103 0.23 -17.33 -5.45
N ASN A 104 0.92 -16.96 -4.35
CA ASN A 104 2.18 -16.24 -4.38
C ASN A 104 3.42 -17.15 -4.53
N ILE A 105 3.29 -18.47 -4.40
CA ILE A 105 4.40 -19.41 -4.59
C ILE A 105 4.88 -19.37 -6.05
N GLY A 106 6.19 -19.17 -6.24
CA GLY A 106 6.83 -19.07 -7.56
C GLY A 106 6.79 -17.65 -8.17
N ALA A 107 6.09 -16.70 -7.55
CA ALA A 107 6.24 -15.30 -7.91
C ALA A 107 7.56 -14.73 -7.33
N PRO A 108 8.27 -13.85 -8.05
CA PRO A 108 9.43 -13.19 -7.49
C PRO A 108 8.98 -12.29 -6.33
N VAL A 109 9.71 -12.39 -5.22
CA VAL A 109 9.48 -11.50 -4.07
C VAL A 109 9.90 -10.10 -4.49
N SER A 110 8.95 -9.18 -4.64
CA SER A 110 9.27 -7.80 -4.97
C SER A 110 10.13 -7.19 -3.86
N ALA A 111 11.31 -6.70 -4.24
CA ALA A 111 12.29 -6.07 -3.34
C ALA A 111 11.82 -4.72 -2.76
N ASP A 112 10.56 -4.32 -3.00
CA ASP A 112 10.00 -3.03 -2.60
C ASP A 112 9.75 -2.89 -1.08
N TYR A 113 9.81 -3.96 -0.33
CA TYR A 113 9.81 -3.91 1.13
C TYR A 113 11.26 -3.91 1.63
N GLY A 114 11.81 -2.72 1.84
CA GLY A 114 13.16 -2.41 2.34
C GLY A 114 13.98 -3.60 2.80
N GLY A 115 14.98 -3.97 2.05
CA GLY A 115 15.83 -5.15 1.99
C GLY A 115 16.28 -5.91 3.26
N ASN A 116 15.56 -5.79 4.38
CA ASN A 116 15.89 -6.41 5.67
C ASN A 116 14.77 -7.29 6.23
N LEU A 117 13.64 -7.48 5.52
CA LEU A 117 12.62 -8.40 5.98
C LEU A 117 12.96 -9.83 5.54
N PRO A 118 12.80 -10.82 6.43
CA PRO A 118 13.09 -12.21 6.10
C PRO A 118 12.23 -12.65 4.91
N LYS A 119 12.80 -13.54 4.08
CA LYS A 119 12.17 -14.13 2.88
C LYS A 119 10.93 -15.00 3.16
N ALA A 120 10.39 -14.98 4.37
CA ALA A 120 9.17 -15.71 4.69
C ALA A 120 7.99 -15.05 3.96
N PRO A 121 7.22 -15.79 3.17
CA PRO A 121 6.04 -15.26 2.49
C PRO A 121 4.95 -14.97 3.53
N TYR A 122 4.81 -13.71 3.86
CA TYR A 122 3.69 -13.24 4.67
C TYR A 122 2.43 -13.16 3.81
N PRO A 123 1.22 -13.23 4.41
CA PRO A 123 0.01 -12.88 3.71
C PRO A 123 0.13 -11.49 3.07
N SER A 124 -0.44 -11.30 1.88
CA SER A 124 -0.36 -10.02 1.15
C SER A 124 -0.95 -8.86 1.99
N PRO A 125 -0.44 -7.63 1.86
CA PRO A 125 -0.98 -6.46 2.56
C PRO A 125 -2.47 -6.24 2.29
N LEU A 126 -2.94 -6.58 1.09
CA LEU A 126 -4.36 -6.52 0.74
C LEU A 126 -5.19 -7.50 1.57
N LEU A 127 -4.69 -8.72 1.82
CA LEU A 127 -5.40 -9.66 2.69
C LEU A 127 -5.47 -9.18 4.13
N TRP A 128 -4.43 -8.53 4.65
CA TRP A 128 -4.48 -7.91 5.98
C TRP A 128 -5.56 -6.85 6.06
N LEU A 129 -5.61 -5.92 5.10
CA LEU A 129 -6.57 -4.83 5.07
C LEU A 129 -8.01 -5.34 4.90
N PHE A 130 -8.24 -6.11 3.85
CA PHE A 130 -9.58 -6.62 3.54
C PHE A 130 -10.06 -7.68 4.53
N GLY A 131 -9.14 -8.48 5.09
CA GLY A 131 -9.42 -9.40 6.18
C GLY A 131 -9.88 -8.67 7.44
N ALA A 132 -9.20 -7.57 7.82
CA ALA A 132 -9.61 -6.74 8.95
C ALA A 132 -11.03 -6.17 8.74
N VAL A 133 -11.31 -5.62 7.56
CA VAL A 133 -12.65 -5.11 7.21
C VAL A 133 -13.70 -6.22 7.23
N GLY A 134 -13.39 -7.37 6.63
CA GLY A 134 -14.29 -8.52 6.59
C GLY A 134 -14.63 -9.06 7.98
N PHE A 135 -13.63 -9.27 8.83
CA PHE A 135 -13.84 -9.73 10.22
C PHE A 135 -14.56 -8.69 11.07
N TYR A 136 -14.27 -7.39 10.88
CA TYR A 136 -15.00 -6.32 11.56
C TYR A 136 -16.49 -6.33 11.21
N ILE A 137 -16.84 -6.40 9.91
CA ILE A 137 -18.23 -6.46 9.46
C ILE A 137 -18.90 -7.75 9.98
N ALA A 138 -18.29 -8.92 9.77
CA ALA A 138 -18.85 -10.20 10.17
C ALA A 138 -19.05 -10.27 11.70
N HIS A 139 -18.08 -9.78 12.47
CA HIS A 139 -18.16 -9.78 13.93
C HIS A 139 -19.27 -8.87 14.45
N SER A 140 -19.44 -7.68 13.87
CA SER A 140 -20.53 -6.78 14.24
C SER A 140 -21.92 -7.40 13.95
N LEU A 141 -22.06 -8.10 12.81
CA LEU A 141 -23.29 -8.81 12.44
C LEU A 141 -23.60 -9.94 13.43
N VAL A 142 -22.58 -10.71 13.84
CA VAL A 142 -22.72 -11.83 14.80
C VAL A 142 -23.11 -11.31 16.18
N LEU A 143 -22.51 -10.24 16.67
CA LEU A 143 -22.81 -9.65 17.96
C LEU A 143 -24.26 -9.11 18.01
N ALA A 144 -24.66 -8.33 17.00
CA ALA A 144 -26.02 -7.79 16.93
C ALA A 144 -27.08 -8.90 16.83
N SER A 145 -26.80 -9.93 16.03
CA SER A 145 -27.64 -11.12 15.90
C SER A 145 -27.81 -11.88 17.22
N ALA A 146 -26.76 -11.93 18.03
CA ALA A 146 -26.82 -12.53 19.36
C ALA A 146 -27.62 -11.70 20.35
N THR A 147 -27.50 -10.38 20.29
CA THR A 147 -28.22 -9.46 21.16
C THR A 147 -29.75 -9.55 20.95
N GLU A 148 -30.21 -9.58 19.71
CA GLU A 148 -31.62 -9.71 19.36
C GLU A 148 -32.14 -11.15 19.32
N GLN A 149 -31.29 -12.15 19.51
CA GLN A 149 -31.62 -13.57 19.36
C GLN A 149 -32.28 -13.92 18.01
N ARG A 150 -31.91 -13.21 16.94
CA ARG A 150 -32.37 -13.40 15.55
C ARG A 150 -31.21 -13.74 14.65
N THR A 151 -31.49 -14.43 13.52
CA THR A 151 -30.46 -14.73 12.50
C THR A 151 -30.01 -13.46 11.80
N ILE A 152 -30.96 -12.61 11.43
CA ILE A 152 -30.72 -11.28 10.88
C ILE A 152 -31.33 -10.28 11.86
N ALA A 153 -30.48 -9.46 12.47
CA ALA A 153 -30.88 -8.44 13.42
C ALA A 153 -31.43 -7.20 12.70
N SER A 154 -32.03 -6.30 13.47
CA SER A 154 -32.43 -4.99 12.97
C SER A 154 -31.22 -4.15 12.57
N TYR A 155 -31.43 -3.19 11.67
CA TYR A 155 -30.39 -2.25 11.26
C TYR A 155 -29.84 -1.45 12.46
N ALA A 156 -30.73 -1.05 13.38
CA ALA A 156 -30.31 -0.31 14.57
C ALA A 156 -29.28 -1.08 15.40
N SER A 157 -29.51 -2.38 15.65
CA SER A 157 -28.55 -3.23 16.37
C SER A 157 -27.24 -3.43 15.61
N TYR A 158 -27.29 -3.57 14.29
CA TYR A 158 -26.08 -3.63 13.47
C TYR A 158 -25.28 -2.33 13.52
N PHE A 159 -25.95 -1.21 13.37
CA PHE A 159 -25.34 0.11 13.46
C PHE A 159 -24.68 0.35 14.82
N ASP A 160 -25.41 0.07 15.90
CA ASP A 160 -24.91 0.26 17.26
C ASP A 160 -23.71 -0.65 17.57
N SER A 161 -23.76 -1.91 17.14
CA SER A 161 -22.64 -2.87 17.31
C SER A 161 -21.42 -2.47 16.51
N ALA A 162 -21.61 -2.07 15.25
CA ALA A 162 -20.50 -1.65 14.39
C ALA A 162 -19.82 -0.39 14.95
N TRP A 163 -20.57 0.64 15.34
CA TRP A 163 -20.00 1.85 15.91
C TRP A 163 -19.34 1.61 17.28
N LYS A 164 -19.92 0.75 18.12
CA LYS A 164 -19.29 0.34 19.38
C LYS A 164 -17.92 -0.27 19.12
N LEU A 165 -17.83 -1.25 18.23
CA LEU A 165 -16.58 -1.93 17.89
C LEU A 165 -15.55 -0.98 17.28
N LEU A 166 -15.96 -0.10 16.35
CA LEU A 166 -15.07 0.86 15.73
C LEU A 166 -14.40 1.77 16.77
N ILE A 167 -15.20 2.31 17.67
CA ILE A 167 -14.70 3.17 18.74
C ILE A 167 -13.80 2.40 19.70
N GLN A 168 -14.17 1.17 20.07
CA GLN A 168 -13.34 0.32 20.93
C GLN A 168 -11.97 0.06 20.32
N ILE A 169 -11.90 -0.27 19.03
CA ILE A 169 -10.64 -0.49 18.31
C ILE A 169 -9.80 0.79 18.29
N GLN A 170 -10.41 1.94 17.96
CA GLN A 170 -9.70 3.23 17.88
C GLN A 170 -9.15 3.65 19.25
N PHE A 171 -9.94 3.52 20.31
CA PHE A 171 -9.47 3.82 21.66
C PHE A 171 -8.41 2.86 22.14
N SER A 172 -8.53 1.58 21.80
CA SER A 172 -7.48 0.61 22.14
C SER A 172 -6.17 0.92 21.41
N ALA A 173 -6.24 1.31 20.14
CA ALA A 173 -5.06 1.75 19.39
C ALA A 173 -4.45 3.04 19.96
N LEU A 174 -5.30 4.03 20.31
CA LEU A 174 -4.86 5.26 20.95
C LEU A 174 -4.19 4.99 22.30
N PHE A 175 -4.80 4.14 23.13
CA PHE A 175 -4.23 3.76 24.42
C PHE A 175 -2.85 3.12 24.26
N VAL A 176 -2.70 2.18 23.33
CA VAL A 176 -1.40 1.54 23.02
C VAL A 176 -0.39 2.58 22.56
N GLY A 177 -0.81 3.52 21.69
CA GLY A 177 0.06 4.62 21.23
C GLY A 177 0.55 5.51 22.38
N VAL A 178 -0.36 5.95 23.26
CA VAL A 178 -0.01 6.76 24.43
C VAL A 178 0.86 5.96 25.42
N PHE A 179 0.53 4.69 25.64
CA PHE A 179 1.33 3.81 26.48
C PHE A 179 2.77 3.72 25.99
N TRP A 180 3.00 3.48 24.70
CA TRP A 180 4.32 3.47 24.11
C TRP A 180 5.00 4.85 24.18
N ALA A 181 4.27 5.95 23.96
CA ALA A 181 4.83 7.29 24.08
C ALA A 181 5.36 7.54 25.51
N VAL A 182 4.63 7.11 26.54
CA VAL A 182 5.07 7.22 27.95
C VAL A 182 6.31 6.35 28.21
N LEU A 183 6.35 5.10 27.70
CA LEU A 183 7.54 4.26 27.84
C LEU A 183 8.77 4.86 27.17
N TRP A 184 8.62 5.40 25.94
CA TRP A 184 9.73 6.06 25.24
C TRP A 184 10.17 7.36 25.92
N LEU A 185 9.23 8.12 26.49
CA LEU A 185 9.55 9.29 27.31
C LEU A 185 10.37 8.88 28.54
N GLY A 186 9.94 7.84 29.26
CA GLY A 186 10.69 7.28 30.37
C GLY A 186 12.10 6.84 29.97
N ALA A 187 12.20 6.13 28.82
CA ALA A 187 13.51 5.70 28.28
C ALA A 187 14.41 6.89 27.94
N ALA A 188 13.84 7.97 27.38
CA ALA A 188 14.58 9.20 27.14
C ALA A 188 15.10 9.85 28.43
N MET A 189 14.29 9.85 29.49
CA MET A 189 14.71 10.37 30.82
C MET A 189 15.87 9.55 31.40
N PHE A 190 15.82 8.21 31.33
CA PHE A 190 16.95 7.37 31.76
C PHE A 190 18.22 7.62 30.93
N LYS A 191 18.06 7.90 29.63
CA LYS A 191 19.19 8.24 28.76
C LYS A 191 19.87 9.56 29.16
N LEU A 192 19.13 10.54 29.70
CA LEU A 192 19.73 11.80 30.19
C LEU A 192 20.75 11.57 31.33
N ILE A 193 20.54 10.54 32.11
CA ILE A 193 21.48 10.10 33.17
C ILE A 193 22.40 8.97 32.70
N GLN A 194 22.55 8.82 31.37
CA GLN A 194 23.41 7.85 30.68
C GLN A 194 23.08 6.36 30.95
N LEU A 195 21.84 6.04 31.31
CA LEU A 195 21.35 4.68 31.45
C LEU A 195 20.60 4.26 30.18
N SER A 196 21.16 3.34 29.39
CA SER A 196 20.59 2.89 28.11
C SER A 196 19.67 1.65 28.25
N PHE A 197 19.71 0.93 29.38
CA PHE A 197 19.06 -0.37 29.55
C PHE A 197 17.56 -0.34 29.16
N PHE A 198 16.87 0.76 29.45
CA PHE A 198 15.45 0.85 29.19
C PHE A 198 15.14 1.05 27.70
N ILE A 199 15.96 1.85 26.98
CA ILE A 199 15.86 1.95 25.51
C ILE A 199 16.13 0.60 24.86
N ASP A 200 17.13 -0.13 25.33
CA ASP A 200 17.51 -1.42 24.80
C ASP A 200 16.39 -2.44 25.04
N LEU A 201 15.77 -2.43 26.24
CA LEU A 201 14.60 -3.27 26.54
C LEU A 201 13.41 -2.98 25.62
N LEU A 202 13.09 -1.70 25.36
CA LEU A 202 11.96 -1.32 24.51
C LEU A 202 12.15 -1.73 23.04
N LYS A 203 13.39 -1.88 22.58
CA LYS A 203 13.73 -2.35 21.23
C LYS A 203 13.65 -3.87 21.10
N GLU A 204 13.69 -4.59 22.21
CA GLU A 204 13.68 -6.05 22.19
C GLU A 204 12.31 -6.62 21.81
N PRO A 205 12.21 -7.41 20.72
CA PRO A 205 10.93 -7.94 20.24
C PRO A 205 10.22 -8.85 21.26
N TRP A 206 10.99 -9.57 22.10
CA TRP A 206 10.43 -10.44 23.15
C TRP A 206 9.66 -9.66 24.23
N PHE A 207 9.99 -8.39 24.41
CA PHE A 207 9.27 -7.47 25.28
C PHE A 207 8.19 -6.72 24.51
N ALA A 208 8.55 -6.11 23.39
CA ALA A 208 7.68 -5.20 22.64
C ALA A 208 6.39 -5.90 22.15
N ILE A 209 6.49 -7.10 21.58
CA ILE A 209 5.33 -7.79 20.98
C ILE A 209 4.33 -8.24 22.08
N PRO A 210 4.72 -8.97 23.13
CA PRO A 210 3.80 -9.37 24.18
C PRO A 210 3.19 -8.20 24.96
N VAL A 211 3.98 -7.17 25.25
CA VAL A 211 3.52 -5.99 25.98
C VAL A 211 2.49 -5.19 25.15
N THR A 212 2.70 -5.07 23.84
CA THR A 212 1.72 -4.42 22.94
C THR A 212 0.39 -5.17 22.93
N ALA A 213 0.42 -6.51 22.78
CA ALA A 213 -0.80 -7.31 22.78
C ALA A 213 -1.53 -7.25 24.13
N PHE A 214 -0.78 -7.29 25.23
CA PHE A 214 -1.33 -7.16 26.58
C PHE A 214 -1.95 -5.77 26.82
N ALA A 215 -1.26 -4.69 26.43
CA ALA A 215 -1.78 -3.32 26.53
C ALA A 215 -3.07 -3.14 25.72
N PHE A 216 -3.12 -3.74 24.51
CA PHE A 216 -4.34 -3.74 23.70
C PHE A 216 -5.49 -4.49 24.39
N ALA A 217 -5.23 -5.64 25.00
CA ALA A 217 -6.24 -6.40 25.75
C ALA A 217 -6.75 -5.61 26.98
N CYS A 218 -5.86 -4.91 27.69
CA CYS A 218 -6.25 -4.01 28.79
C CYS A 218 -7.18 -2.90 28.31
N ALA A 219 -6.82 -2.23 27.21
CA ALA A 219 -7.61 -1.15 26.64
C ALA A 219 -8.99 -1.62 26.16
N LEU A 220 -9.03 -2.77 25.48
CA LEU A 220 -10.27 -3.37 25.01
C LEU A 220 -11.21 -3.72 26.18
N HIS A 221 -10.65 -4.28 27.28
CA HIS A 221 -11.43 -4.55 28.48
C HIS A 221 -11.95 -3.27 29.13
N LEU A 222 -11.09 -2.25 29.28
CA LEU A 222 -11.44 -0.98 29.89
C LEU A 222 -12.58 -0.28 29.14
N THR A 223 -12.51 -0.25 27.81
CA THR A 223 -13.55 0.36 26.97
C THR A 223 -14.88 -0.40 27.01
N ASP A 224 -14.85 -1.71 27.22
CA ASP A 224 -16.06 -2.52 27.32
C ASP A 224 -16.78 -2.36 28.66
N VAL A 225 -16.02 -2.14 29.74
CA VAL A 225 -16.58 -1.92 31.12
C VAL A 225 -17.17 -0.51 31.28
N ARG A 226 -16.83 0.45 30.45
CA ARG A 226 -17.31 1.85 30.51
C ARG A 226 -18.14 2.24 29.27
N PRO A 227 -19.32 1.60 29.08
CA PRO A 227 -20.13 1.80 27.86
C PRO A 227 -20.64 3.23 27.69
N ALA A 228 -20.89 3.97 28.79
CA ALA A 228 -21.36 5.35 28.75
C ALA A 228 -20.36 6.30 28.05
N ILE A 229 -19.05 6.11 28.27
CA ILE A 229 -17.99 6.89 27.62
C ILE A 229 -18.01 6.62 26.11
N VAL A 230 -18.07 5.35 25.71
CA VAL A 230 -18.10 4.94 24.31
C VAL A 230 -19.33 5.50 23.60
N GLN A 231 -20.50 5.49 24.25
CA GLN A 231 -21.74 6.07 23.71
C GLN A 231 -21.65 7.59 23.56
N GLY A 232 -21.11 8.30 24.57
CA GLY A 232 -20.95 9.75 24.50
C GLY A 232 -20.06 10.19 23.35
N ILE A 233 -18.93 9.51 23.17
CA ILE A 233 -17.99 9.80 22.08
C ILE A 233 -18.60 9.44 20.72
N ARG A 234 -19.30 8.31 20.62
CA ARG A 234 -20.04 7.94 19.39
C ARG A 234 -21.02 9.03 18.99
N ASN A 235 -21.83 9.52 19.92
CA ASN A 235 -22.83 10.53 19.62
C ASN A 235 -22.18 11.84 19.16
N LEU A 236 -21.10 12.25 19.81
CA LEU A 236 -20.35 13.43 19.39
C LEU A 236 -19.78 13.28 17.96
N LEU A 237 -19.12 12.14 17.69
CA LEU A 237 -18.56 11.86 16.35
C LEU A 237 -19.65 11.83 15.27
N LEU A 238 -20.78 11.18 15.53
CA LEU A 238 -21.89 11.12 14.58
C LEU A 238 -22.45 12.51 14.27
N VAL A 239 -22.60 13.36 15.27
CA VAL A 239 -23.04 14.75 15.09
C VAL A 239 -22.03 15.52 14.25
N LEU A 240 -20.76 15.49 14.62
CA LEU A 240 -19.71 16.21 13.88
C LEU A 240 -19.62 15.75 12.42
N LEU A 241 -19.58 14.44 12.17
CA LEU A 241 -19.51 13.90 10.82
C LEU A 241 -20.77 14.22 10.00
N SER A 242 -21.95 14.21 10.61
CA SER A 242 -23.19 14.55 9.92
C SER A 242 -23.20 15.99 9.38
N TRP A 243 -22.59 16.94 10.09
CA TRP A 243 -22.46 18.34 9.66
C TRP A 243 -21.44 18.55 8.53
N ILE A 244 -20.59 17.56 8.23
CA ILE A 244 -19.72 17.57 7.04
C ILE A 244 -20.51 17.23 5.77
N LEU A 245 -21.64 16.52 5.89
CA LEU A 245 -22.44 16.07 4.74
C LEU A 245 -22.89 17.21 3.81
N PRO A 246 -23.41 18.37 4.28
CA PRO A 246 -23.78 19.49 3.41
C PRO A 246 -22.60 19.99 2.56
N VAL A 247 -21.41 20.06 3.15
CA VAL A 247 -20.19 20.50 2.46
C VAL A 247 -19.80 19.49 1.38
N ALA A 248 -19.81 18.20 1.71
CA ALA A 248 -19.51 17.14 0.74
C ALA A 248 -20.50 17.14 -0.44
N VAL A 249 -21.80 17.34 -0.17
CA VAL A 249 -22.85 17.45 -1.19
C VAL A 249 -22.61 18.63 -2.12
N LEU A 250 -22.21 19.77 -1.56
CA LEU A 250 -21.93 20.98 -2.33
C LEU A 250 -20.71 20.78 -3.25
N ILE A 251 -19.62 20.24 -2.72
CA ILE A 251 -18.39 19.98 -3.49
C ILE A 251 -18.65 18.96 -4.60
N ILE A 252 -19.23 17.80 -4.28
CA ILE A 252 -19.46 16.73 -5.25
C ILE A 252 -20.53 17.14 -6.25
N GLY A 253 -21.58 17.85 -5.81
CA GLY A 253 -22.61 18.40 -6.66
C GLY A 253 -22.06 19.42 -7.66
N ALA A 254 -21.22 20.37 -7.20
CA ALA A 254 -20.55 21.34 -8.06
C ALA A 254 -19.62 20.66 -9.07
N PHE A 255 -18.85 19.67 -8.62
CA PHE A 255 -17.99 18.86 -9.49
C PHE A 255 -18.80 18.16 -10.61
N LEU A 256 -19.85 17.47 -10.26
CA LEU A 256 -20.71 16.79 -11.25
C LEU A 256 -21.41 17.80 -12.19
N ALA A 257 -21.85 18.94 -11.66
CA ALA A 257 -22.48 20.00 -12.45
C ALA A 257 -21.49 20.71 -13.39
N SER A 258 -20.20 20.73 -13.09
CA SER A 258 -19.16 21.32 -13.96
C SER A 258 -18.81 20.44 -15.16
N MET A 259 -18.99 19.13 -15.07
CA MET A 259 -18.60 18.17 -16.13
C MET A 259 -19.18 18.47 -17.53
N PRO A 260 -20.47 18.84 -17.70
CA PRO A 260 -21.03 19.17 -19.00
C PRO A 260 -20.37 20.39 -19.66
N PHE A 261 -19.78 21.28 -18.86
CA PHE A 261 -19.17 22.53 -19.34
C PHE A 261 -17.67 22.40 -19.61
N THR A 262 -16.95 21.59 -18.81
CA THR A 262 -15.50 21.44 -18.90
C THR A 262 -15.07 20.28 -19.79
N GLY A 263 -16.01 19.41 -20.18
CA GLY A 263 -15.70 18.16 -20.86
C GLY A 263 -15.06 17.12 -19.93
N MET A 264 -14.98 15.88 -20.40
CA MET A 264 -14.44 14.76 -19.62
C MET A 264 -13.01 14.37 -20.01
N GLU A 265 -12.42 15.02 -21.01
CA GLU A 265 -11.10 14.66 -21.54
C GLU A 265 -9.99 14.74 -20.49
N HIS A 266 -10.00 15.79 -19.68
CA HIS A 266 -9.03 15.97 -18.59
C HIS A 266 -9.16 14.91 -17.50
N LEU A 267 -10.37 14.41 -17.26
CA LEU A 267 -10.62 13.33 -16.30
C LEU A 267 -10.04 12.00 -16.81
N TRP A 268 -10.17 11.74 -18.11
CA TRP A 268 -9.64 10.52 -18.75
C TRP A 268 -8.13 10.52 -18.85
N ALA A 269 -7.51 11.68 -18.96
CA ALA A 269 -6.05 11.83 -18.96
C ALA A 269 -5.42 11.44 -17.60
N THR A 270 -6.18 11.53 -16.50
CA THR A 270 -5.68 11.17 -15.16
C THR A 270 -5.73 9.65 -14.94
N ARG A 271 -4.61 9.07 -14.47
CA ARG A 271 -4.52 7.62 -14.21
C ARG A 271 -5.37 7.15 -13.03
N HIS A 272 -5.84 8.06 -12.17
CA HIS A 272 -6.49 7.75 -10.89
C HIS A 272 -7.96 8.17 -10.79
N ALA A 273 -8.61 8.52 -11.90
CA ALA A 273 -9.98 9.03 -11.91
C ALA A 273 -10.98 8.09 -11.22
N SER A 274 -10.98 6.80 -11.56
CA SER A 274 -11.91 5.81 -10.97
C SER A 274 -11.70 5.64 -9.47
N ALA A 275 -10.45 5.63 -9.00
CA ALA A 275 -10.14 5.52 -7.57
C ALA A 275 -10.62 6.74 -6.78
N LEU A 276 -10.43 7.95 -7.32
CA LEU A 276 -10.89 9.19 -6.69
C LEU A 276 -12.42 9.24 -6.60
N LEU A 277 -13.12 8.88 -7.69
CA LEU A 277 -14.58 8.86 -7.73
C LEU A 277 -15.17 7.80 -6.78
N LEU A 278 -14.54 6.61 -6.71
CA LEU A 278 -14.91 5.58 -5.73
C LEU A 278 -14.70 6.04 -4.29
N SER A 279 -13.60 6.73 -4.02
CA SER A 279 -13.33 7.29 -2.68
C SER A 279 -14.38 8.33 -2.31
N ALA A 280 -14.76 9.21 -3.24
CA ALA A 280 -15.83 10.18 -3.04
C ALA A 280 -17.18 9.51 -2.78
N ALA A 281 -17.51 8.43 -3.52
CA ALA A 281 -18.71 7.65 -3.27
C ALA A 281 -18.70 6.99 -1.89
N ALA A 282 -17.58 6.40 -1.47
CA ALA A 282 -17.43 5.81 -0.14
C ALA A 282 -17.60 6.85 0.98
N VAL A 283 -17.01 8.04 0.83
CA VAL A 283 -17.20 9.15 1.77
C VAL A 283 -18.66 9.56 1.85
N LEU A 284 -19.37 9.71 0.71
CA LEU A 284 -20.80 10.02 0.73
C LEU A 284 -21.62 8.95 1.44
N VAL A 285 -21.36 7.66 1.20
CA VAL A 285 -22.06 6.56 1.89
C VAL A 285 -21.84 6.64 3.40
N ILE A 286 -20.60 6.88 3.85
CA ILE A 286 -20.30 7.05 5.28
C ILE A 286 -21.07 8.25 5.86
N LEU A 287 -21.01 9.41 5.21
CA LEU A 287 -21.66 10.63 5.71
C LEU A 287 -23.19 10.53 5.69
N ILE A 288 -23.80 9.85 4.70
CA ILE A 288 -25.23 9.56 4.69
C ILE A 288 -25.59 8.69 5.91
N ASN A 289 -24.81 7.65 6.18
CA ASN A 289 -25.03 6.79 7.35
C ASN A 289 -24.85 7.51 8.68
N THR A 290 -23.92 8.46 8.78
CA THR A 290 -23.75 9.28 10.00
C THR A 290 -24.93 10.23 10.22
N ALA A 291 -25.56 10.72 9.15
CA ALA A 291 -26.76 11.55 9.22
C ALA A 291 -28.03 10.72 9.48
N PHE A 292 -28.12 9.54 8.91
CA PHE A 292 -29.25 8.60 9.09
C PHE A 292 -29.22 7.92 10.47
N GLN A 293 -28.03 7.66 11.00
CA GLN A 293 -27.76 6.95 12.26
C GLN A 293 -28.49 5.59 12.31
N ASN A 294 -29.16 5.31 13.42
CA ASN A 294 -29.95 4.06 13.62
C ASN A 294 -31.38 4.15 13.06
N GLY A 295 -31.75 5.27 12.40
CA GLY A 295 -33.08 5.49 11.83
C GLY A 295 -34.16 5.97 12.82
N ALA A 296 -33.86 6.03 14.12
CA ALA A 296 -34.82 6.39 15.18
C ALA A 296 -35.01 7.92 15.35
N ILE A 297 -34.08 8.75 14.83
CA ILE A 297 -33.99 10.18 15.15
C ILE A 297 -34.61 11.06 14.04
N ALA A 298 -35.46 10.50 13.19
CA ALA A 298 -35.98 11.17 12.00
C ALA A 298 -36.59 12.57 12.24
N ASP A 299 -37.29 12.75 13.35
CA ASP A 299 -37.99 14.01 13.64
C ASP A 299 -37.10 15.11 14.26
N GLN A 300 -35.95 14.74 14.78
CA GLN A 300 -35.01 15.67 15.44
C GLN A 300 -33.89 16.16 14.51
N VAL A 301 -33.77 15.58 13.29
CA VAL A 301 -32.70 15.95 12.35
C VAL A 301 -32.98 17.30 11.69
N ALA A 302 -31.98 18.20 11.75
CA ALA A 302 -32.07 19.52 11.14
C ALA A 302 -32.46 19.44 9.64
N ARG A 303 -33.31 20.39 9.18
CA ARG A 303 -33.78 20.42 7.78
C ARG A 303 -32.64 20.40 6.76
N VAL A 304 -31.54 21.10 7.06
CA VAL A 304 -30.33 21.13 6.21
C VAL A 304 -29.78 19.72 6.01
N LEU A 305 -29.60 18.96 7.09
CA LEU A 305 -29.09 17.59 7.03
C LEU A 305 -30.04 16.65 6.26
N ARG A 306 -31.35 16.81 6.46
CA ARG A 306 -32.36 16.01 5.72
C ARG A 306 -32.32 16.25 4.22
N VAL A 307 -32.22 17.51 3.80
CA VAL A 307 -32.10 17.86 2.38
C VAL A 307 -30.77 17.36 1.81
N SER A 308 -29.65 17.63 2.53
CA SER A 308 -28.32 17.17 2.10
C SER A 308 -28.23 15.67 1.97
N ALA A 309 -28.83 14.89 2.90
CA ALA A 309 -28.83 13.43 2.81
C ALA A 309 -29.61 12.92 1.59
N ARG A 310 -30.77 13.53 1.26
CA ARG A 310 -31.52 13.18 0.03
C ARG A 310 -30.74 13.53 -1.23
N LEU A 311 -30.12 14.71 -1.29
CA LEU A 311 -29.29 15.12 -2.41
C LEU A 311 -28.08 14.19 -2.56
N ALA A 312 -27.39 13.84 -1.45
CA ALA A 312 -26.27 12.92 -1.44
C ALA A 312 -26.64 11.54 -2.02
N CYS A 313 -27.81 11.00 -1.62
CA CYS A 313 -28.33 9.75 -2.18
C CYS A 313 -28.55 9.83 -3.71
N GLY A 314 -29.00 10.99 -4.21
CA GLY A 314 -29.16 11.22 -5.65
C GLY A 314 -27.82 11.37 -6.38
N LEU A 315 -26.83 12.06 -5.77
CA LEU A 315 -25.50 12.28 -6.34
C LEU A 315 -24.65 11.01 -6.44
N LEU A 316 -24.91 10.00 -5.62
CA LEU A 316 -24.21 8.72 -5.69
C LEU A 316 -24.37 8.04 -7.05
N LEU A 317 -25.55 8.12 -7.65
CA LEU A 317 -25.82 7.44 -8.92
C LEU A 317 -24.97 7.97 -10.08
N PRO A 318 -24.98 9.29 -10.41
CA PRO A 318 -24.11 9.80 -11.46
C PRO A 318 -22.61 9.64 -11.12
N LEU A 319 -22.22 9.76 -9.87
CA LEU A 319 -20.83 9.59 -9.43
C LEU A 319 -20.33 8.16 -9.73
N VAL A 320 -21.11 7.14 -9.37
CA VAL A 320 -20.77 5.73 -9.62
C VAL A 320 -20.87 5.41 -11.12
N ALA A 321 -21.83 6.01 -11.85
CA ALA A 321 -21.93 5.82 -13.31
C ALA A 321 -20.68 6.34 -14.04
N VAL A 322 -20.20 7.54 -13.70
CA VAL A 322 -18.95 8.11 -14.26
C VAL A 322 -17.75 7.24 -13.91
N ALA A 323 -17.65 6.77 -12.66
CA ALA A 323 -16.56 5.89 -12.23
C ALA A 323 -16.58 4.54 -12.97
N THR A 324 -17.77 3.99 -13.22
CA THR A 324 -17.93 2.73 -13.98
C THR A 324 -17.55 2.93 -15.45
N TYR A 325 -17.96 4.04 -16.06
CA TYR A 325 -17.58 4.38 -17.42
C TYR A 325 -16.04 4.56 -17.55
N ALA A 326 -15.42 5.27 -16.60
CA ALA A 326 -13.97 5.46 -16.55
C ALA A 326 -13.21 4.13 -16.46
N LEU A 327 -13.69 3.20 -15.65
CA LEU A 327 -13.10 1.86 -15.57
C LEU A 327 -13.32 1.07 -16.86
N GLY A 328 -14.54 1.15 -17.43
CA GLY A 328 -14.90 0.45 -18.67
C GLY A 328 -14.01 0.84 -19.86
N LEU A 329 -13.72 2.14 -20.04
CA LEU A 329 -12.80 2.62 -21.06
C LEU A 329 -11.41 1.99 -20.91
N ARG A 330 -10.89 1.95 -19.68
CA ARG A 330 -9.54 1.39 -19.41
C ARG A 330 -9.48 -0.12 -19.58
N VAL A 331 -10.54 -0.82 -19.21
CA VAL A 331 -10.63 -2.27 -19.42
C VAL A 331 -10.75 -2.58 -20.91
N GLY A 332 -11.51 -1.79 -21.67
CA GLY A 332 -11.61 -1.92 -23.11
C GLY A 332 -10.25 -1.78 -23.80
N GLU A 333 -9.48 -0.76 -23.43
CA GLU A 333 -8.19 -0.42 -24.06
C GLU A 333 -7.05 -1.36 -23.63
N TYR A 334 -6.90 -1.60 -22.33
CA TYR A 334 -5.73 -2.29 -21.76
C TYR A 334 -6.03 -3.67 -21.16
N GLY A 335 -7.28 -4.13 -21.19
CA GLY A 335 -7.70 -5.40 -20.58
C GLY A 335 -7.84 -5.35 -19.06
N TRP A 336 -8.16 -6.49 -18.47
CA TRP A 336 -8.27 -6.67 -17.03
C TRP A 336 -6.89 -6.77 -16.37
N THR A 337 -6.71 -6.03 -15.28
CA THR A 337 -5.58 -6.15 -14.36
C THR A 337 -6.11 -6.42 -12.94
N THR A 338 -5.25 -6.90 -12.06
CA THR A 338 -5.59 -7.16 -10.65
C THR A 338 -6.30 -5.95 -10.00
N ASP A 339 -5.75 -4.74 -10.17
CA ASP A 339 -6.32 -3.52 -9.59
C ASP A 339 -7.69 -3.15 -10.21
N ARG A 340 -7.87 -3.38 -11.51
CA ARG A 340 -9.15 -3.10 -12.19
C ARG A 340 -10.24 -4.07 -11.76
N ILE A 341 -9.90 -5.33 -11.50
CA ILE A 341 -10.85 -6.32 -10.97
C ILE A 341 -11.29 -5.93 -9.55
N ILE A 342 -10.35 -5.54 -8.69
CA ILE A 342 -10.66 -5.04 -7.35
C ILE A 342 -11.54 -3.78 -7.45
N ALA A 343 -11.18 -2.83 -8.34
CA ALA A 343 -11.98 -1.63 -8.57
C ALA A 343 -13.39 -1.95 -9.08
N ALA A 344 -13.55 -2.94 -9.97
CA ALA A 344 -14.85 -3.41 -10.45
C ALA A 344 -15.71 -4.01 -9.32
N CYS A 345 -15.11 -4.78 -8.44
CA CYS A 345 -15.79 -5.29 -7.24
C CYS A 345 -16.24 -4.15 -6.32
N CYS A 346 -15.38 -3.17 -6.07
CA CYS A 346 -15.73 -1.98 -5.30
C CYS A 346 -16.84 -1.16 -5.98
N LEU A 347 -16.81 -1.02 -7.31
CA LEU A 347 -17.87 -0.37 -8.08
C LEU A 347 -19.20 -1.16 -8.01
N GLY A 348 -19.16 -2.49 -8.02
CA GLY A 348 -20.33 -3.33 -7.81
C GLY A 348 -20.99 -3.05 -6.46
N VAL A 349 -20.19 -2.98 -5.39
CA VAL A 349 -20.68 -2.61 -4.04
C VAL A 349 -21.21 -1.17 -4.02
N ALA A 350 -20.47 -0.22 -4.60
CA ALA A 350 -20.90 1.17 -4.71
C ALA A 350 -22.20 1.32 -5.52
N GLY A 351 -22.37 0.49 -6.56
CA GLY A 351 -23.60 0.39 -7.35
C GLY A 351 -24.80 -0.06 -6.52
N CYS A 352 -24.63 -1.06 -5.65
CA CYS A 352 -25.69 -1.50 -4.73
C CYS A 352 -26.13 -0.36 -3.81
N TYR A 353 -25.18 0.40 -3.26
CA TYR A 353 -25.48 1.59 -2.46
C TYR A 353 -26.15 2.67 -3.30
N ALA A 354 -25.61 3.01 -4.48
CA ALA A 354 -26.12 4.08 -5.32
C ALA A 354 -27.58 3.83 -5.75
N LEU A 355 -27.88 2.63 -6.22
CA LEU A 355 -29.23 2.23 -6.63
C LEU A 355 -30.18 2.17 -5.43
N GLY A 356 -29.75 1.55 -4.35
CA GLY A 356 -30.57 1.42 -3.15
C GLY A 356 -30.87 2.76 -2.48
N TYR A 357 -29.90 3.67 -2.43
CA TYR A 357 -30.06 5.00 -1.82
C TYR A 357 -30.85 5.95 -2.72
N ALA A 358 -30.66 5.89 -4.03
CA ALA A 358 -31.50 6.63 -4.97
C ALA A 358 -32.96 6.20 -4.88
N TRP A 359 -33.20 4.88 -4.76
CA TRP A 359 -34.55 4.36 -4.51
C TRP A 359 -35.12 4.85 -3.16
N ALA A 360 -34.30 4.85 -2.08
CA ALA A 360 -34.74 5.37 -0.79
C ALA A 360 -35.07 6.87 -0.84
N ALA A 361 -34.26 7.67 -1.56
CA ALA A 361 -34.51 9.10 -1.74
C ALA A 361 -35.77 9.43 -2.54
N SER A 362 -36.18 8.57 -3.47
CA SER A 362 -37.40 8.73 -4.30
C SER A 362 -38.69 8.50 -3.51
N ARG A 363 -38.62 7.79 -2.38
CA ARG A 363 -39.77 7.54 -1.52
C ARG A 363 -40.17 8.79 -0.73
N ARG A 364 -41.44 9.17 -0.81
CA ARG A 364 -42.01 10.34 -0.11
C ARG A 364 -42.36 10.06 1.34
N SER A 365 -42.71 8.81 1.67
CA SER A 365 -43.09 8.38 3.04
C SER A 365 -41.89 7.83 3.80
N GLY A 366 -41.69 8.28 5.01
CA GLY A 366 -40.60 7.87 5.87
C GLY A 366 -39.23 8.45 5.42
N TRP A 367 -38.51 9.07 6.34
CA TRP A 367 -37.20 9.67 6.03
C TRP A 367 -36.17 8.59 5.77
N LEU A 368 -35.90 8.31 4.47
CA LEU A 368 -34.85 7.38 4.02
C LEU A 368 -34.91 5.95 4.62
N ALA A 369 -36.09 5.53 5.12
CA ALA A 369 -36.27 4.23 5.79
C ALA A 369 -35.69 3.01 5.04
N PRO A 370 -35.78 2.93 3.67
CA PRO A 370 -35.20 1.81 2.93
C PRO A 370 -33.68 1.68 3.04
N ILE A 371 -32.93 2.73 3.44
CA ILE A 371 -31.47 2.69 3.65
C ILE A 371 -31.10 1.56 4.62
N ALA A 372 -31.90 1.33 5.66
CA ALA A 372 -31.66 0.27 6.62
C ALA A 372 -31.49 -1.12 5.96
N ASN A 373 -32.43 -1.47 5.09
CA ASN A 373 -32.40 -2.75 4.37
C ASN A 373 -31.26 -2.82 3.33
N VAL A 374 -31.00 -1.70 2.64
CA VAL A 374 -29.87 -1.60 1.70
C VAL A 374 -28.55 -1.83 2.42
N ASN A 375 -28.33 -1.21 3.59
CA ASN A 375 -27.12 -1.39 4.37
C ASN A 375 -26.93 -2.83 4.83
N ILE A 376 -27.98 -3.48 5.33
CA ILE A 376 -27.92 -4.89 5.74
C ILE A 376 -27.56 -5.77 4.53
N ALA A 377 -28.28 -5.64 3.42
CA ALA A 377 -28.01 -6.44 2.23
C ALA A 377 -26.59 -6.22 1.70
N THR A 378 -26.15 -4.96 1.62
CA THR A 378 -24.83 -4.63 1.11
C THR A 378 -23.72 -5.10 2.04
N ALA A 379 -23.92 -5.14 3.37
CA ALA A 379 -22.94 -5.71 4.31
C ALA A 379 -22.68 -7.21 4.00
N PHE A 380 -23.71 -7.99 3.71
CA PHE A 380 -23.56 -9.39 3.28
C PHE A 380 -22.91 -9.50 1.89
N ILE A 381 -23.26 -8.60 0.96
CA ILE A 381 -22.60 -8.54 -0.37
C ILE A 381 -21.12 -8.23 -0.23
N ILE A 382 -20.73 -7.28 0.62
CA ILE A 382 -19.31 -6.97 0.89
C ILE A 382 -18.58 -8.22 1.40
N LEU A 383 -19.15 -8.94 2.37
CA LEU A 383 -18.54 -10.18 2.87
C LEU A 383 -18.39 -11.24 1.77
N ALA A 384 -19.40 -11.41 0.94
CA ALA A 384 -19.35 -12.35 -0.18
C ALA A 384 -18.27 -11.95 -1.21
N VAL A 385 -18.17 -10.67 -1.55
CA VAL A 385 -17.15 -10.13 -2.47
C VAL A 385 -15.76 -10.31 -1.89
N LEU A 386 -15.54 -10.00 -0.60
CA LEU A 386 -14.24 -10.18 0.06
C LEU A 386 -13.81 -11.64 0.10
N LEU A 387 -14.73 -12.56 0.43
CA LEU A 387 -14.45 -13.99 0.38
C LEU A 387 -14.14 -14.47 -1.04
N ALA A 388 -14.86 -13.97 -2.04
CA ALA A 388 -14.64 -14.36 -3.42
C ALA A 388 -13.28 -13.88 -3.97
N LEU A 389 -12.86 -12.62 -3.65
CA LEU A 389 -11.60 -12.04 -4.11
C LEU A 389 -10.35 -12.77 -3.59
N PHE A 390 -10.42 -13.28 -2.36
CA PHE A 390 -9.31 -14.02 -1.74
C PHE A 390 -9.50 -15.54 -1.77
N SER A 391 -10.41 -16.03 -2.61
CA SER A 391 -10.62 -17.45 -2.90
C SER A 391 -10.40 -17.74 -4.39
N PRO A 392 -10.35 -19.00 -4.82
CA PRO A 392 -10.25 -19.35 -6.24
C PRO A 392 -11.42 -18.85 -7.11
N VAL A 393 -12.53 -18.38 -6.51
CA VAL A 393 -13.75 -17.98 -7.25
C VAL A 393 -13.53 -16.72 -8.08
N LEU A 394 -13.04 -15.64 -7.46
CA LEU A 394 -12.80 -14.34 -8.11
C LEU A 394 -11.34 -13.90 -7.93
N ASP A 395 -10.38 -14.84 -7.94
CA ASP A 395 -8.97 -14.48 -7.82
C ASP A 395 -8.55 -13.49 -8.91
N PRO A 396 -8.19 -12.25 -8.54
CA PRO A 396 -7.89 -11.22 -9.52
C PRO A 396 -6.69 -11.54 -10.40
N ALA A 397 -5.67 -12.21 -9.86
CA ALA A 397 -4.50 -12.60 -10.65
C ALA A 397 -4.86 -13.65 -11.70
N ARG A 398 -5.70 -14.64 -11.35
CA ARG A 398 -6.17 -15.65 -12.29
C ARG A 398 -6.97 -15.05 -13.44
N ILE A 399 -7.95 -14.20 -13.11
CA ILE A 399 -8.83 -13.58 -14.10
C ILE A 399 -8.03 -12.65 -15.02
N SER A 400 -7.13 -11.84 -14.44
CA SER A 400 -6.28 -10.93 -15.20
C SER A 400 -5.37 -11.66 -16.18
N VAL A 401 -4.67 -12.70 -15.72
CA VAL A 401 -3.78 -13.51 -16.58
C VAL A 401 -4.58 -14.17 -17.72
N ALA A 402 -5.75 -14.74 -17.41
CA ALA A 402 -6.62 -15.36 -18.42
C ALA A 402 -7.06 -14.34 -19.49
N ASP A 403 -7.46 -13.14 -19.09
CA ASP A 403 -7.84 -12.06 -20.03
C ASP A 403 -6.65 -11.63 -20.90
N GLN A 404 -5.48 -11.38 -20.32
CA GLN A 404 -4.29 -10.96 -21.06
C GLN A 404 -3.84 -12.02 -22.06
N MET A 405 -3.86 -13.31 -21.68
CA MET A 405 -3.54 -14.40 -22.59
C MET A 405 -4.56 -14.53 -23.72
N THR A 406 -5.84 -14.41 -23.43
CA THR A 406 -6.93 -14.42 -24.44
C THR A 406 -6.76 -13.27 -25.43
N ARG A 407 -6.42 -12.07 -24.97
CA ARG A 407 -6.17 -10.90 -25.84
C ARG A 407 -4.97 -11.11 -26.77
N LEU A 408 -3.91 -11.75 -26.28
CA LEU A 408 -2.73 -12.09 -27.07
C LEU A 408 -3.08 -13.15 -28.14
N GLU A 409 -3.80 -14.21 -27.78
CA GLU A 409 -4.23 -15.29 -28.68
C GLU A 409 -5.16 -14.80 -29.79
N HIS A 410 -6.08 -13.87 -29.47
CA HIS A 410 -6.99 -13.28 -30.46
C HIS A 410 -6.39 -12.09 -31.26
N GLY A 411 -5.10 -11.78 -31.06
CA GLY A 411 -4.41 -10.70 -31.77
C GLY A 411 -4.90 -9.29 -31.43
N GLN A 412 -5.67 -9.13 -30.33
CA GLN A 412 -6.09 -7.83 -29.83
C GLN A 412 -4.92 -7.05 -29.22
N GLN A 413 -3.90 -7.78 -28.79
CA GLN A 413 -2.64 -7.22 -28.33
C GLN A 413 -1.48 -7.87 -29.11
N ARG A 414 -0.59 -7.05 -29.66
CA ARG A 414 0.56 -7.53 -30.43
C ARG A 414 1.67 -8.02 -29.50
N ALA A 415 2.41 -9.04 -29.91
CA ALA A 415 3.48 -9.64 -29.13
C ALA A 415 4.62 -8.66 -28.79
N ASP A 416 4.87 -7.64 -29.64
CA ASP A 416 5.89 -6.60 -29.40
C ASP A 416 5.52 -5.64 -28.25
N ASN A 417 4.22 -5.37 -28.04
CA ASN A 417 3.67 -4.47 -27.02
C ASN A 417 3.07 -5.20 -25.81
N PHE A 418 3.17 -6.55 -25.77
CA PHE A 418 2.63 -7.34 -24.69
C PHE A 418 3.48 -7.21 -23.42
N ASP A 419 2.83 -6.99 -22.28
CA ASP A 419 3.49 -6.78 -20.99
C ASP A 419 3.81 -8.12 -20.29
N PHE A 420 4.94 -8.74 -20.65
CA PHE A 420 5.43 -9.96 -20.03
C PHE A 420 5.81 -9.76 -18.56
N ASP A 421 6.24 -8.54 -18.20
CA ASP A 421 6.64 -8.22 -16.84
C ASP A 421 5.43 -8.14 -15.91
N TYR A 422 4.28 -7.71 -16.43
CA TYR A 422 3.02 -7.80 -15.71
C TYR A 422 2.68 -9.27 -15.32
N LEU A 423 2.82 -10.20 -16.26
CA LEU A 423 2.62 -11.63 -15.96
C LEU A 423 3.59 -12.11 -14.88
N ARG A 424 4.87 -11.71 -14.97
CA ARG A 424 5.91 -12.15 -14.04
C ARG A 424 5.68 -11.66 -12.61
N PHE A 425 5.36 -10.39 -12.42
CA PHE A 425 5.35 -9.74 -11.12
C PHE A 425 3.95 -9.61 -10.51
N GLU A 426 2.92 -9.39 -11.34
CA GLU A 426 1.54 -9.23 -10.87
C GLU A 426 0.67 -10.47 -11.08
N GLY A 427 1.01 -11.29 -12.09
CA GLY A 427 0.27 -12.51 -12.43
C GLY A 427 0.44 -13.66 -11.43
N LYS A 428 1.38 -13.54 -10.48
CA LYS A 428 1.66 -14.55 -9.44
C LYS A 428 1.95 -15.92 -10.07
N ARG A 429 1.52 -17.04 -9.43
CA ARG A 429 1.74 -18.37 -10.01
C ARG A 429 1.06 -18.57 -11.36
N TYR A 430 -0.09 -17.91 -11.59
CA TYR A 430 -0.79 -18.01 -12.87
C TYR A 430 0.00 -17.33 -13.99
N GLY A 431 0.61 -16.18 -13.70
CA GLY A 431 1.47 -15.48 -14.63
C GLY A 431 2.77 -16.24 -14.93
N SER A 432 3.39 -16.85 -13.91
CA SER A 432 4.55 -17.72 -14.11
C SER A 432 4.21 -18.93 -14.99
N ALA A 433 3.05 -19.57 -14.77
CA ALA A 433 2.58 -20.67 -15.60
C ALA A 433 2.29 -20.24 -17.05
N ALA A 434 1.68 -19.05 -17.25
CA ALA A 434 1.44 -18.48 -18.58
C ALA A 434 2.75 -18.16 -19.32
N LEU A 435 3.76 -17.64 -18.62
CA LEU A 435 5.07 -17.39 -19.21
C LEU A 435 5.79 -18.68 -19.63
N GLU A 436 5.71 -19.75 -18.83
CA GLU A 436 6.25 -21.06 -19.23
C GLU A 436 5.51 -21.63 -20.44
N GLN A 437 4.19 -21.44 -20.52
CA GLN A 437 3.40 -21.80 -21.71
C GLN A 437 3.86 -21.02 -22.94
N LEU A 438 4.04 -19.70 -22.84
CA LEU A 438 4.53 -18.86 -23.94
C LEU A 438 5.95 -19.22 -24.37
N LYS A 439 6.83 -19.57 -23.44
CA LYS A 439 8.19 -20.05 -23.71
C LYS A 439 8.22 -21.37 -24.48
N SER A 440 7.21 -22.21 -24.30
CA SER A 440 7.08 -23.49 -25.01
C SER A 440 6.28 -23.41 -26.31
N THR A 441 5.73 -22.24 -26.68
CA THR A 441 4.91 -22.05 -27.89
C THR A 441 5.75 -22.20 -29.14
N THR A 442 5.41 -23.19 -29.99
CA THR A 442 6.16 -23.48 -31.24
C THR A 442 5.42 -23.04 -32.50
N GLN A 443 4.14 -22.67 -32.40
CA GLN A 443 3.29 -22.33 -33.54
C GLN A 443 2.86 -20.85 -33.46
N GLY A 444 2.72 -20.21 -34.64
CA GLY A 444 2.28 -18.85 -34.76
C GLY A 444 3.36 -17.92 -35.33
N ARG A 445 2.91 -16.79 -35.91
CA ARG A 445 3.77 -15.79 -36.60
C ARG A 445 4.83 -15.20 -35.67
N ASP A 446 4.47 -15.02 -34.39
CA ASP A 446 5.30 -14.35 -33.38
C ASP A 446 5.92 -15.33 -32.38
N ALA A 447 5.88 -16.65 -32.63
CA ALA A 447 6.31 -17.69 -31.69
C ALA A 447 7.73 -17.46 -31.15
N ALA A 448 8.70 -17.15 -32.03
CA ALA A 448 10.08 -16.90 -31.63
C ALA A 448 10.22 -15.68 -30.73
N LEU A 449 9.46 -14.60 -30.99
CA LEU A 449 9.46 -13.39 -30.17
C LEU A 449 8.84 -13.66 -28.79
N LEU A 450 7.74 -14.41 -28.75
CA LEU A 450 7.07 -14.80 -27.51
C LEU A 450 7.98 -15.67 -26.64
N GLN A 451 8.65 -16.67 -27.22
CA GLN A 451 9.61 -17.52 -26.52
C GLN A 451 10.73 -16.71 -25.86
N ILE A 452 11.37 -15.82 -26.64
CA ILE A 452 12.50 -15.01 -26.15
C ILE A 452 12.05 -14.09 -25.03
N LYS A 453 10.96 -13.33 -25.22
CA LYS A 453 10.48 -12.37 -24.22
C LYS A 453 9.96 -13.06 -22.96
N ALA A 454 9.27 -14.20 -23.09
CA ALA A 454 8.82 -14.97 -21.93
C ALA A 454 10.00 -15.51 -21.12
N ALA A 455 11.02 -16.08 -21.79
CA ALA A 455 12.24 -16.56 -21.13
C ALA A 455 12.96 -15.41 -20.40
N GLN A 456 13.13 -14.26 -21.05
CA GLN A 456 13.75 -13.06 -20.44
C GLN A 456 12.97 -12.57 -19.22
N SER A 457 11.64 -12.58 -19.28
CA SER A 457 10.82 -12.16 -18.15
C SER A 457 10.88 -13.14 -16.98
N LEU A 458 10.95 -14.44 -17.24
CA LEU A 458 11.10 -15.48 -16.20
C LEU A 458 12.43 -15.37 -15.44
N GLU A 459 13.50 -14.92 -16.09
CA GLU A 459 14.80 -14.70 -15.46
C GLU A 459 14.84 -13.47 -14.55
N LYS A 460 13.93 -12.51 -14.73
CA LYS A 460 13.88 -11.30 -13.90
C LYS A 460 13.52 -11.61 -12.46
N THR A 461 14.26 -11.04 -11.52
CA THR A 461 14.02 -11.13 -10.07
C THR A 461 13.36 -9.89 -9.49
N SER A 462 13.39 -8.75 -10.20
CA SER A 462 12.78 -7.48 -9.79
C SER A 462 12.09 -6.77 -10.95
N PRO A 463 10.94 -6.09 -10.73
CA PRO A 463 10.28 -5.25 -11.73
C PRO A 463 11.18 -4.13 -12.27
N ARG A 464 12.16 -3.70 -11.47
CA ARG A 464 13.16 -2.70 -11.84
C ARG A 464 14.34 -3.27 -12.60
N GLU A 465 14.52 -4.57 -12.60
CA GLU A 465 15.37 -5.24 -13.57
C GLU A 465 14.72 -5.13 -14.94
N ARG A 466 14.90 -3.98 -15.57
CA ARG A 466 14.81 -3.96 -17.03
C ARG A 466 15.72 -5.08 -17.51
N ALA A 467 15.27 -5.82 -18.52
CA ALA A 467 16.13 -6.82 -19.15
C ALA A 467 17.50 -6.19 -19.29
N ASP A 468 18.38 -6.54 -18.38
CA ASP A 468 19.77 -6.11 -18.38
C ASP A 468 20.41 -6.89 -19.54
N VAL A 469 19.97 -6.57 -20.75
CA VAL A 469 20.78 -6.78 -21.92
C VAL A 469 21.89 -5.75 -21.76
N ARG A 470 22.80 -6.09 -20.84
CA ARG A 470 23.98 -5.27 -20.57
C ARG A 470 24.64 -5.03 -21.90
N PRO A 471 25.01 -3.80 -22.19
CA PRO A 471 25.60 -3.49 -23.47
C PRO A 471 26.83 -4.36 -23.67
N THR A 472 26.88 -5.01 -24.81
CA THR A 472 28.10 -5.68 -25.30
C THR A 472 29.14 -4.61 -25.66
N LEU A 473 30.38 -5.03 -25.88
CA LEU A 473 31.43 -4.12 -26.37
C LEU A 473 30.99 -3.39 -27.65
N ALA A 474 30.30 -4.08 -28.55
CA ALA A 474 29.76 -3.52 -29.77
C ALA A 474 28.67 -2.46 -29.49
N ASP A 475 27.80 -2.73 -28.52
CA ASP A 475 26.78 -1.78 -28.10
C ASP A 475 27.40 -0.53 -27.49
N LEU A 476 28.41 -0.68 -26.59
CA LEU A 476 29.12 0.45 -25.99
C LEU A 476 29.80 1.33 -27.04
N ARG A 477 30.42 0.75 -28.08
CA ARG A 477 30.99 1.50 -29.19
C ARG A 477 29.96 2.31 -29.95
N THR A 478 28.75 1.81 -30.11
CA THR A 478 27.66 2.50 -30.81
C THR A 478 26.97 3.54 -29.93
N ASN A 479 26.83 3.26 -28.64
CA ASN A 479 26.05 4.06 -27.70
C ASN A 479 26.85 5.20 -27.04
N LEU A 480 28.19 5.11 -26.98
CA LEU A 480 29.04 6.16 -26.45
C LEU A 480 29.49 7.10 -27.58
N LYS A 481 28.87 8.28 -27.68
CA LYS A 481 29.20 9.30 -28.67
C LYS A 481 30.26 10.23 -28.10
N PHE A 482 31.49 10.13 -28.64
CA PHE A 482 32.60 10.97 -28.21
C PHE A 482 32.58 12.35 -28.85
N TRP A 483 32.89 13.36 -28.08
CA TRP A 483 32.97 14.75 -28.55
C TRP A 483 34.33 15.35 -28.18
N PRO A 484 34.98 16.08 -29.09
CA PRO A 484 34.56 16.29 -30.49
C PRO A 484 34.67 15.02 -31.36
N GLN A 485 33.89 14.93 -32.43
CA GLN A 485 33.70 13.71 -33.25
C GLN A 485 34.93 13.25 -34.02
N ASP A 486 35.97 14.09 -34.11
CA ASP A 486 37.26 13.80 -34.76
C ASP A 486 38.19 12.91 -33.92
N LYS A 487 37.88 12.71 -32.65
CA LYS A 487 38.66 11.88 -31.72
C LYS A 487 37.93 10.57 -31.37
N GLN A 488 38.73 9.56 -31.08
CA GLN A 488 38.19 8.24 -30.67
C GLN A 488 38.30 8.00 -29.17
N LEU A 489 37.31 7.27 -28.63
CA LEU A 489 37.35 6.82 -27.26
C LEU A 489 38.54 5.88 -27.03
N PRO A 490 39.25 6.00 -25.91
CA PRO A 490 40.33 5.08 -25.56
C PRO A 490 39.83 3.63 -25.51
N GLU A 491 40.49 2.72 -26.20
CA GLU A 491 40.12 1.31 -26.24
C GLU A 491 40.12 0.68 -24.84
N SER A 492 41.04 1.12 -23.96
CA SER A 492 41.11 0.72 -22.57
C SER A 492 39.85 1.08 -21.75
N PHE A 493 39.11 2.13 -22.15
CA PHE A 493 37.84 2.50 -21.52
C PHE A 493 36.70 1.59 -21.98
N LEU A 494 36.66 1.24 -23.25
CA LEU A 494 35.64 0.38 -23.83
C LEU A 494 35.78 -1.08 -23.39
N THR A 495 37.00 -1.59 -23.29
CA THR A 495 37.26 -3.00 -22.96
C THR A 495 37.22 -3.30 -21.46
N GLN A 496 37.14 -2.27 -20.62
CA GLN A 496 37.05 -2.46 -19.18
C GLN A 496 35.73 -3.12 -18.76
N ASP A 497 35.82 -4.08 -17.86
CA ASP A 497 34.62 -4.73 -17.28
C ASP A 497 33.97 -3.85 -16.21
N TRP A 498 33.03 -3.01 -16.63
CA TRP A 498 32.27 -2.11 -15.77
C TRP A 498 31.34 -2.81 -14.80
N ARG A 499 31.17 -4.14 -14.88
CA ARG A 499 30.38 -4.97 -13.96
C ARG A 499 31.03 -5.09 -12.59
N LYS A 500 32.33 -4.91 -12.53
CA LYS A 500 33.14 -5.00 -11.28
C LYS A 500 33.16 -3.68 -10.51
N GLU A 501 32.48 -2.65 -10.99
CA GLU A 501 32.38 -1.40 -10.23
C GLU A 501 31.59 -1.61 -8.95
N THR A 502 32.13 -1.14 -7.84
CA THR A 502 31.60 -1.35 -6.49
C THR A 502 30.20 -0.72 -6.30
N ASN A 503 29.82 0.23 -7.16
CA ASN A 503 28.58 0.99 -7.07
C ASN A 503 27.93 1.16 -8.46
N PRO A 504 27.36 0.09 -9.04
CA PRO A 504 26.82 0.12 -10.41
C PRO A 504 25.69 1.14 -10.61
N TRP A 505 25.00 1.56 -9.54
CA TRP A 505 23.95 2.57 -9.57
C TRP A 505 24.45 3.99 -9.84
N ARG A 506 25.75 4.24 -9.70
CA ARG A 506 26.38 5.52 -10.00
C ARG A 506 26.88 5.61 -11.44
N LEU A 507 26.86 4.50 -12.17
CA LEU A 507 27.19 4.50 -13.58
C LEU A 507 26.06 5.07 -14.43
N PRO A 508 26.34 5.89 -15.44
CA PRO A 508 25.35 6.33 -16.43
C PRO A 508 24.62 5.16 -17.09
N ASP A 509 23.35 5.37 -17.45
CA ASP A 509 22.46 4.31 -17.94
C ASP A 509 22.99 3.56 -19.18
N CYS A 510 23.82 4.18 -20.01
CA CYS A 510 24.43 3.53 -21.17
C CYS A 510 25.40 2.38 -20.84
N PHE A 511 25.88 2.29 -19.60
CA PHE A 511 26.65 1.13 -19.11
C PHE A 511 25.75 0.00 -18.60
N ARG A 512 24.46 0.27 -18.44
CA ARG A 512 23.48 -0.65 -17.86
C ARG A 512 22.39 -1.06 -18.84
N ASN A 513 22.13 -0.25 -19.87
CA ASN A 513 21.03 -0.46 -20.81
C ASN A 513 21.53 -0.35 -22.25
N ARG A 514 21.31 -1.41 -23.03
CA ARG A 514 21.71 -1.51 -24.45
C ARG A 514 21.12 -0.44 -25.37
N ALA A 515 19.94 0.09 -25.02
CA ALA A 515 19.21 1.06 -25.84
C ALA A 515 19.53 2.52 -25.50
N THR A 516 20.37 2.80 -24.49
CA THR A 516 20.62 4.16 -24.02
C THR A 516 21.93 4.71 -24.58
N VAL A 517 21.85 5.92 -25.12
CA VAL A 517 23.00 6.64 -25.68
C VAL A 517 23.52 7.65 -24.67
N CYS A 518 24.85 7.77 -24.56
CA CYS A 518 25.52 8.80 -23.77
C CYS A 518 26.47 9.61 -24.63
N ASP A 519 26.60 10.91 -24.31
CA ASP A 519 27.68 11.75 -24.82
C ASP A 519 28.90 11.62 -23.90
N VAL A 520 30.08 11.56 -24.49
CA VAL A 520 31.35 11.46 -23.76
C VAL A 520 32.24 12.63 -24.13
N TYR A 521 32.77 13.32 -23.14
CA TYR A 521 33.63 14.50 -23.31
C TYR A 521 34.98 14.27 -22.67
N ALA A 522 36.06 14.60 -23.38
CA ALA A 522 37.39 14.59 -22.81
C ALA A 522 37.60 15.87 -21.98
N ILE A 523 37.98 15.70 -20.73
CA ILE A 523 38.31 16.79 -19.82
C ILE A 523 39.79 16.66 -19.48
N GLN A 524 40.58 17.70 -19.79
CA GLN A 524 42.00 17.80 -19.43
C GLN A 524 42.14 18.78 -18.27
N SER A 525 42.84 18.37 -17.24
CA SER A 525 43.17 19.24 -16.10
C SER A 525 44.60 19.72 -16.28
N ASP A 526 44.84 21.02 -16.08
CA ASP A 526 46.18 21.63 -16.13
C ASP A 526 47.10 21.10 -15.00
N ALA A 527 46.50 20.55 -13.92
CA ALA A 527 47.23 20.05 -12.76
C ALA A 527 47.75 18.60 -12.91
N GLU A 528 47.14 17.80 -13.79
CA GLU A 528 47.59 16.43 -14.09
C GLU A 528 47.44 16.15 -15.60
N PRO A 529 48.49 15.64 -16.28
CA PRO A 529 48.45 15.41 -17.73
C PRO A 529 47.56 14.21 -18.15
N LYS A 530 46.69 13.74 -17.24
CA LYS A 530 45.79 12.59 -17.48
C LYS A 530 44.44 13.05 -17.98
N THR A 531 44.00 12.47 -19.07
CA THR A 531 42.67 12.70 -19.63
C THR A 531 41.62 12.06 -18.76
N SER A 532 40.64 12.83 -18.31
CA SER A 532 39.40 12.35 -17.68
C SER A 532 38.25 12.34 -18.68
N LEU A 533 37.30 11.44 -18.51
CA LEU A 533 36.14 11.31 -19.41
C LEU A 533 34.87 11.64 -18.63
N LEU A 534 34.15 12.65 -19.07
CA LEU A 534 32.82 12.97 -18.57
C LEU A 534 31.77 12.28 -19.47
N VAL A 535 31.01 11.38 -18.89
CA VAL A 535 29.93 10.65 -19.57
C VAL A 535 28.59 11.19 -19.11
N VAL A 536 27.74 11.64 -20.04
CA VAL A 536 26.43 12.25 -19.79
C VAL A 536 25.35 11.49 -20.54
N GLY A 537 24.35 10.98 -19.82
CA GLY A 537 23.20 10.29 -20.41
C GLY A 537 22.29 11.24 -21.20
N GLN A 538 21.71 10.75 -22.30
CA GLN A 538 20.80 11.55 -23.15
C GLN A 538 19.33 11.46 -22.75
N ASP A 539 18.93 10.54 -21.87
CA ASP A 539 17.55 10.38 -21.43
C ASP A 539 17.10 11.57 -20.54
N ARG A 540 16.05 12.29 -20.97
CA ARG A 540 15.56 13.50 -20.28
C ARG A 540 15.09 13.25 -18.84
N ASP A 541 14.53 12.10 -18.56
CA ASP A 541 13.93 11.82 -17.26
C ASP A 541 14.90 11.17 -16.25
N ARG A 542 15.93 10.48 -16.76
CA ARG A 542 16.86 9.66 -15.95
C ARG A 542 18.33 9.92 -16.25
N ALA A 543 18.63 11.03 -16.92
CA ALA A 543 20.01 11.37 -17.26
C ALA A 543 20.89 11.41 -16.02
N GLN A 544 21.99 10.68 -16.07
CA GLN A 544 23.06 10.72 -15.07
C GLN A 544 24.33 11.18 -15.74
N ALA A 545 25.17 11.90 -15.02
CA ALA A 545 26.48 12.31 -15.49
C ALA A 545 27.56 11.86 -14.50
N ALA A 546 28.63 11.30 -15.02
CA ALA A 546 29.72 10.76 -14.23
C ALA A 546 31.09 11.05 -14.88
N LEU A 547 32.05 11.41 -14.05
CA LEU A 547 33.43 11.63 -14.43
C LEU A 547 34.26 10.39 -14.15
N PHE A 548 35.01 9.95 -15.15
CA PHE A 548 35.92 8.83 -15.06
C PHE A 548 37.36 9.32 -15.22
N ALA A 549 38.23 8.84 -14.35
CA ALA A 549 39.67 9.15 -14.41
C ALA A 549 40.48 7.86 -14.46
N GLN A 550 41.62 7.90 -15.15
CA GLN A 550 42.53 6.77 -15.23
C GLN A 550 43.45 6.76 -14.02
N GLY A 551 43.45 5.63 -13.29
CA GLY A 551 44.33 5.44 -12.13
C GLY A 551 45.79 5.20 -12.52
N PRO A 552 46.71 5.10 -11.53
CA PRO A 552 48.15 4.77 -11.76
C PRO A 552 48.32 3.40 -12.44
N ASP A 553 47.38 2.49 -12.22
CA ASP A 553 47.32 1.13 -12.79
C ASP A 553 46.71 1.07 -14.20
N THR A 554 46.58 2.22 -14.85
CA THR A 554 45.93 2.39 -16.17
C THR A 554 44.44 1.99 -16.26
N ARG A 555 43.83 1.58 -15.14
CA ARG A 555 42.42 1.27 -15.06
C ARG A 555 41.59 2.54 -14.89
N TRP A 556 40.44 2.57 -15.54
CA TRP A 556 39.47 3.65 -15.38
C TRP A 556 38.66 3.44 -14.11
N ARG A 557 38.44 4.51 -13.37
CA ARG A 557 37.65 4.52 -12.14
C ARG A 557 36.63 5.64 -12.16
N LEU A 558 35.49 5.40 -11.56
CA LEU A 558 34.50 6.44 -11.31
C LEU A 558 35.07 7.45 -10.31
N ALA A 559 35.39 8.66 -10.79
CA ALA A 559 36.02 9.70 -9.98
C ALA A 559 34.98 10.60 -9.28
N ALA A 560 33.89 10.95 -9.99
CA ALA A 560 32.82 11.78 -9.45
C ALA A 560 31.49 11.52 -10.17
N VAL A 561 30.39 11.89 -9.50
CA VAL A 561 29.04 11.91 -10.09
C VAL A 561 28.55 13.34 -10.01
N LEU A 562 27.93 13.84 -11.08
CA LEU A 562 27.39 15.17 -11.12
C LEU A 562 25.91 15.17 -10.71
N PRO A 563 25.36 16.32 -10.25
CA PRO A 563 23.96 16.44 -9.88
C PRO A 563 23.03 16.06 -11.06
N PRO A 564 21.87 15.45 -10.78
CA PRO A 564 20.94 15.01 -11.83
C PRO A 564 20.46 16.15 -12.74
N ASP A 565 20.29 17.36 -12.20
CA ASP A 565 19.82 18.53 -12.94
C ASP A 565 20.82 18.98 -14.01
N PHE A 566 22.12 18.78 -13.78
CA PHE A 566 23.16 19.00 -14.78
C PHE A 566 22.96 18.11 -16.00
N ALA A 567 22.76 16.82 -15.81
CA ALA A 567 22.62 15.86 -16.90
C ALA A 567 21.34 16.10 -17.73
N LYS A 568 20.29 16.65 -17.13
CA LYS A 568 19.01 16.97 -17.80
C LYS A 568 19.05 18.28 -18.60
N CYS A 569 20.01 19.15 -18.33
CA CYS A 569 20.07 20.47 -18.93
C CYS A 569 20.58 20.44 -20.38
N ALA A 570 19.71 20.77 -21.34
CA ALA A 570 20.07 20.84 -22.75
C ALA A 570 21.15 21.90 -23.02
N VAL A 571 21.07 23.07 -22.36
CA VAL A 571 22.01 24.17 -22.50
C VAL A 571 23.42 23.75 -22.10
N PHE A 572 23.58 23.04 -21.02
CA PHE A 572 24.88 22.53 -20.59
C PHE A 572 25.45 21.51 -21.58
N ARG A 573 24.61 20.61 -22.11
CA ARG A 573 25.04 19.64 -23.10
C ARG A 573 25.50 20.29 -24.41
N ASP A 574 24.80 21.33 -24.86
CA ASP A 574 25.17 22.03 -26.09
C ASP A 574 26.49 22.77 -25.89
N LYS A 575 26.72 23.40 -24.75
CA LYS A 575 28.00 24.04 -24.41
C LYS A 575 29.14 23.04 -24.27
N LEU A 576 28.89 21.86 -23.71
CA LEU A 576 29.89 20.77 -23.69
C LEU A 576 30.23 20.28 -25.09
N ARG A 577 29.26 20.19 -26.01
CA ARG A 577 29.49 19.77 -27.41
C ARG A 577 30.27 20.81 -28.19
N SER A 578 30.03 22.11 -27.99
CA SER A 578 30.78 23.18 -28.61
C SER A 578 32.17 23.41 -28.01
N GLY A 579 32.49 22.74 -26.90
CA GLY A 579 33.76 22.95 -26.18
C GLY A 579 33.80 24.23 -25.32
N GLU A 580 32.67 24.89 -25.12
CA GLU A 580 32.58 26.14 -24.39
C GLU A 580 32.43 25.87 -22.89
N PHE A 581 33.47 25.30 -22.24
CA PHE A 581 33.55 25.09 -20.82
C PHE A 581 34.98 25.28 -20.32
N ALA A 582 35.12 25.61 -19.02
CA ALA A 582 36.42 25.72 -18.38
C ALA A 582 36.38 25.02 -17.02
N LEU A 583 37.50 24.45 -16.63
CA LEU A 583 37.69 23.95 -15.27
C LEU A 583 38.04 25.13 -14.35
N VAL A 584 37.29 25.28 -13.29
CA VAL A 584 37.52 26.31 -12.28
C VAL A 584 37.85 25.66 -10.94
N PRO A 585 38.72 26.28 -10.10
CA PRO A 585 38.99 25.76 -8.78
C PRO A 585 37.71 25.79 -7.91
N PRO A 586 37.53 24.83 -7.00
CA PRO A 586 36.36 24.80 -6.12
C PRO A 586 36.31 26.02 -5.22
N ASN A 587 35.11 26.55 -4.97
CA ASN A 587 34.90 27.71 -4.09
C ASN A 587 35.27 27.44 -2.62
N LEU A 588 35.19 26.19 -2.17
CA LEU A 588 35.57 25.77 -0.83
C LEU A 588 36.83 24.92 -0.92
N LYS A 589 37.87 25.32 -0.16
CA LYS A 589 39.09 24.51 -0.04
C LYS A 589 38.80 23.26 0.80
N ASP A 590 39.42 22.14 0.41
CA ASP A 590 39.32 20.92 1.19
C ASP A 590 40.03 21.07 2.55
N LEU A 591 39.55 20.36 3.56
CA LEU A 591 40.16 20.32 4.89
C LEU A 591 41.12 19.14 4.97
N GLU A 592 42.34 19.38 5.46
CA GLU A 592 43.30 18.32 5.72
C GLU A 592 43.44 18.08 7.23
N ILE A 593 43.13 16.85 7.68
CA ILE A 593 43.28 16.43 9.08
C ILE A 593 43.99 15.07 9.10
N ALA A 594 45.06 14.98 9.88
CA ALA A 594 45.85 13.75 10.04
C ALA A 594 46.28 13.12 8.69
N GLY A 595 46.71 13.96 7.73
CA GLY A 595 47.14 13.53 6.40
C GLY A 595 46.01 13.03 5.50
N ARG A 596 44.75 13.23 5.89
CA ARG A 596 43.57 12.89 5.09
C ARG A 596 42.85 14.14 4.59
N ARG A 597 42.59 14.16 3.30
CA ARG A 597 41.86 15.24 2.64
C ARG A 597 40.35 15.00 2.73
N ILE A 598 39.63 15.90 3.37
CA ILE A 598 38.18 15.87 3.55
C ILE A 598 37.57 16.96 2.66
N ARG A 599 36.69 16.57 1.75
CA ARG A 599 35.98 17.51 0.85
C ARG A 599 34.73 18.06 1.50
N PHE A 600 34.52 19.36 1.39
CA PHE A 600 33.24 19.98 1.68
C PHE A 600 32.30 19.77 0.48
N LEU A 601 31.12 19.20 0.76
CA LEU A 601 30.05 19.09 -0.24
C LEU A 601 29.10 20.26 0.00
N PRO A 602 28.88 21.16 -0.98
CA PRO A 602 27.91 22.23 -0.83
C PRO A 602 26.51 21.64 -0.67
N VAL A 603 25.73 22.18 0.27
CA VAL A 603 24.36 21.73 0.55
C VAL A 603 23.44 22.15 -0.60
N ASP A 604 23.67 23.36 -1.14
CA ASP A 604 23.00 23.88 -2.33
C ASP A 604 24.05 24.32 -3.34
N ASP A 605 23.99 23.77 -4.55
CA ASP A 605 24.80 24.21 -5.68
C ASP A 605 23.90 24.87 -6.75
N PRO A 606 23.66 26.19 -6.63
CA PRO A 606 22.83 26.91 -7.61
C PRO A 606 23.41 26.88 -9.04
N GLY A 607 24.71 26.61 -9.18
CA GLY A 607 25.38 26.44 -10.48
C GLY A 607 24.97 25.15 -11.20
N ALA A 608 24.45 24.16 -10.49
CA ALA A 608 23.98 22.92 -11.08
C ALA A 608 22.58 23.03 -11.73
N HIS A 609 21.82 24.09 -11.44
CA HIS A 609 20.50 24.31 -12.02
C HIS A 609 20.58 24.80 -13.46
N CYS A 610 19.71 24.26 -14.31
CA CYS A 610 19.65 24.65 -15.72
C CYS A 610 19.31 26.14 -15.86
N PRO A 611 20.11 26.93 -16.60
CA PRO A 611 19.80 28.33 -16.86
C PRO A 611 18.44 28.43 -17.54
N ARG A 612 17.57 29.34 -17.06
CA ARG A 612 16.32 29.64 -17.76
C ARG A 612 16.67 30.25 -19.12
N ALA A 613 16.11 29.69 -20.19
CA ALA A 613 16.22 30.32 -21.50
C ALA A 613 15.73 31.77 -21.37
N LYS A 614 16.59 32.75 -21.67
CA LYS A 614 16.13 34.11 -21.86
C LYS A 614 15.27 34.10 -23.12
N ASN A 615 13.96 34.31 -22.99
CA ASN A 615 13.07 34.60 -24.10
C ASN A 615 13.51 35.87 -24.82
#